data_089e8bdb4cfd5140ba3337c262a25b8f
#
_entry.id   089e8bdb4cfd5140ba3337c262a25b8f
#
_cell.length_a   1.000
_cell.length_b   1.000
_cell.length_c   1.000
_cell.angle_alpha   90.00
_cell.angle_beta   90.00
_cell.angle_gamma   90.00
#
_symmetry.space_group_name_H-M   'P 1'
#
loop_
_entity.id
_entity.type
_entity.pdbx_description
1 polymer ?
#
loop_
_entity_poly.entity_id
_entity_poly.type
_entity_poly.pdbx_seq_one_letter_code
_entity_poly.pdbx_strand_id
1 'polypeptide(L)'
;LSTAREDLLAAGLAVFDRNGFEGATVAEIRSRARASNGSFFHFFTSKKELAGTLFLEILQAYHAAMISSVDASCGAGEGVARLIHAHLDWVVSNRREARFLFEISRSEWGEEVRGAQRTENSRLTDGIERWRAPLLARGELLPMSAVLFFSQIIGPAQIFCRAWLSGRHTGDPREQVETLIACAIRAVVAPGAPERTGGTS
;
A
#
# COMPACT_ATOMS: atom_id res chain seq x y z
N LEU A 1 4.55 -20.57 15.52
CA LEU A 1 4.71 -19.79 16.75
C LEU A 1 5.27 -18.43 16.35
N SER A 2 4.57 -17.33 16.69
CA SER A 2 5.06 -15.98 16.47
C SER A 2 6.28 -15.70 17.35
N THR A 3 7.15 -14.82 16.91
CA THR A 3 8.28 -14.36 17.70
C THR A 3 7.86 -13.22 18.64
N ALA A 4 8.60 -12.99 19.72
CA ALA A 4 8.33 -11.87 20.63
C ALA A 4 8.36 -10.50 19.91
N ARG A 5 9.16 -10.39 18.84
CA ARG A 5 9.21 -9.19 17.97
C ARG A 5 7.91 -9.01 17.19
N GLU A 6 7.39 -10.07 16.58
CA GLU A 6 6.12 -10.06 15.85
C GLU A 6 4.95 -9.74 16.76
N ASP A 7 4.92 -10.30 17.98
CA ASP A 7 3.90 -9.99 18.98
C ASP A 7 3.91 -8.51 19.38
N LEU A 8 5.09 -7.89 19.53
CA LEU A 8 5.24 -6.47 19.80
C LEU A 8 4.76 -5.60 18.63
N LEU A 9 5.07 -5.96 17.39
CA LEU A 9 4.60 -5.25 16.20
C LEU A 9 3.07 -5.35 16.05
N ALA A 10 2.49 -6.53 16.21
CA ALA A 10 1.04 -6.75 16.17
C ALA A 10 0.32 -5.98 17.30
N ALA A 11 0.88 -5.98 18.51
CA ALA A 11 0.37 -5.19 19.63
C ALA A 11 0.46 -3.69 19.35
N GLY A 12 1.59 -3.23 18.79
CA GLY A 12 1.80 -1.85 18.38
C GLY A 12 0.75 -1.38 17.38
N LEU A 13 0.53 -2.14 16.31
CA LEU A 13 -0.50 -1.83 15.31
C LEU A 13 -1.88 -1.69 15.95
N ALA A 14 -2.25 -2.61 16.84
CA ALA A 14 -3.56 -2.59 17.49
C ALA A 14 -3.72 -1.42 18.47
N VAL A 15 -2.64 -0.98 19.12
CA VAL A 15 -2.65 0.20 20.02
C VAL A 15 -2.71 1.48 19.19
N PHE A 16 -1.95 1.58 18.10
CA PHE A 16 -2.00 2.73 17.19
C PHE A 16 -3.36 2.88 16.52
N ASP A 17 -3.97 1.78 16.08
CA ASP A 17 -5.31 1.80 15.48
C ASP A 17 -6.38 2.34 16.44
N ARG A 18 -6.25 2.08 17.75
CA ARG A 18 -7.21 2.51 18.77
C ARG A 18 -6.96 3.93 19.29
N ASN A 19 -5.71 4.27 19.56
CA ASN A 19 -5.34 5.48 20.30
C ASN A 19 -4.66 6.55 19.42
N GLY A 20 -4.37 6.23 18.15
CA GLY A 20 -3.46 7.01 17.33
C GLY A 20 -2.00 6.87 17.77
N PHE A 21 -1.07 7.42 16.99
CA PHE A 21 0.36 7.34 17.33
C PHE A 21 0.69 8.14 18.59
N GLU A 22 0.17 9.36 18.74
CA GLU A 22 0.47 10.21 19.89
C GLU A 22 -0.07 9.66 21.20
N GLY A 23 -1.31 9.16 21.19
CA GLY A 23 -1.96 8.60 22.38
C GLY A 23 -1.46 7.21 22.80
N ALA A 24 -0.71 6.51 21.94
CA ALA A 24 -0.15 5.20 22.25
C ALA A 24 1.06 5.27 23.18
N THR A 25 1.16 4.34 24.13
CA THR A 25 2.29 4.26 25.06
C THR A 25 3.02 2.91 24.93
N VAL A 26 4.34 2.91 25.22
CA VAL A 26 5.14 1.66 25.28
C VAL A 26 4.56 0.69 26.31
N ALA A 27 4.03 1.20 27.42
CA ALA A 27 3.45 0.38 28.47
C ALA A 27 2.22 -0.40 27.98
N GLU A 28 1.33 0.25 27.21
CA GLU A 28 0.16 -0.40 26.60
C GLU A 28 0.55 -1.45 25.55
N ILE A 29 1.53 -1.12 24.67
CA ILE A 29 2.03 -2.05 23.67
C ILE A 29 2.59 -3.30 24.33
N ARG A 30 3.44 -3.13 25.36
CA ARG A 30 4.02 -4.24 26.11
C ARG A 30 2.95 -5.09 26.82
N SER A 31 2.01 -4.43 27.50
CA SER A 31 0.90 -5.10 28.19
C SER A 31 0.10 -5.97 27.22
N ARG A 32 -0.21 -5.43 26.03
CA ARG A 32 -0.94 -6.16 25.00
C ARG A 32 -0.14 -7.33 24.40
N ALA A 33 1.17 -7.14 24.18
CA ALA A 33 2.08 -8.19 23.70
C ALA A 33 2.46 -9.23 24.78
N ARG A 34 2.06 -9.01 26.04
CA ARG A 34 2.53 -9.78 27.21
C ARG A 34 4.06 -9.79 27.32
N ALA A 35 4.70 -8.69 26.93
CA ALA A 35 6.15 -8.54 26.90
C ALA A 35 6.67 -7.80 28.13
N SER A 36 7.84 -8.22 28.63
CA SER A 36 8.56 -7.51 29.68
C SER A 36 9.15 -6.20 29.16
N ASN A 37 9.57 -5.32 30.07
CA ASN A 37 10.30 -4.09 29.70
C ASN A 37 11.60 -4.44 28.96
N GLY A 38 12.36 -5.40 29.47
CA GLY A 38 13.60 -5.83 28.81
C GLY A 38 13.36 -6.42 27.42
N SER A 39 12.27 -7.17 27.21
CA SER A 39 11.93 -7.71 25.90
C SER A 39 11.61 -6.62 24.89
N PHE A 40 10.87 -5.57 25.28
CA PHE A 40 10.60 -4.45 24.38
C PHE A 40 11.91 -3.75 23.96
N PHE A 41 12.71 -3.33 24.95
CA PHE A 41 13.94 -2.57 24.70
C PHE A 41 15.07 -3.41 24.10
N HIS A 42 14.93 -4.73 24.07
CA HIS A 42 15.80 -5.60 23.27
C HIS A 42 15.55 -5.43 21.76
N PHE A 43 14.31 -5.23 21.34
CA PHE A 43 13.94 -5.13 19.92
C PHE A 43 13.78 -3.70 19.41
N PHE A 44 13.32 -2.77 20.26
CA PHE A 44 12.99 -1.40 19.88
C PHE A 44 13.42 -0.42 20.96
N THR A 45 14.20 0.58 20.61
CA THR A 45 14.67 1.61 21.56
C THR A 45 13.56 2.60 21.94
N SER A 46 12.49 2.68 21.11
CA SER A 46 11.40 3.63 21.31
C SER A 46 10.10 3.21 20.61
N LYS A 47 8.98 3.83 20.99
CA LYS A 47 7.71 3.76 20.26
C LYS A 47 7.86 4.17 18.79
N LYS A 48 8.69 5.19 18.53
CA LYS A 48 8.94 5.69 17.17
C LYS A 48 9.68 4.68 16.31
N GLU A 49 10.65 3.97 16.83
CA GLU A 49 11.36 2.91 16.11
C GLU A 49 10.45 1.73 15.79
N LEU A 50 9.65 1.28 16.76
CA LEU A 50 8.64 0.24 16.51
C LEU A 50 7.66 0.66 15.42
N ALA A 51 7.16 1.89 15.47
CA ALA A 51 6.23 2.42 14.47
C ALA A 51 6.88 2.56 13.09
N GLY A 52 8.15 2.97 13.01
CA GLY A 52 8.91 3.06 11.76
C GLY A 52 9.14 1.69 11.14
N THR A 53 9.49 0.69 11.94
CA THR A 53 9.63 -0.70 11.51
C THR A 53 8.30 -1.25 10.98
N LEU A 54 7.22 -1.06 11.73
CA LEU A 54 5.87 -1.47 11.34
C LEU A 54 5.44 -0.81 10.03
N PHE A 55 5.69 0.50 9.88
CA PHE A 55 5.41 1.24 8.67
C PHE A 55 6.12 0.64 7.45
N LEU A 56 7.41 0.32 7.57
CA LEU A 56 8.18 -0.24 6.46
C LEU A 56 7.71 -1.67 6.10
N GLU A 57 7.42 -2.51 7.09
CA GLU A 57 6.92 -3.87 6.83
C GLU A 57 5.55 -3.85 6.13
N ILE A 58 4.64 -2.97 6.56
CA ILE A 58 3.33 -2.80 5.93
C ILE A 58 3.48 -2.23 4.52
N LEU A 59 4.34 -1.24 4.32
CA LEU A 59 4.61 -0.66 3.00
C LEU A 59 5.15 -1.72 2.03
N GLN A 60 6.09 -2.55 2.48
CA GLN A 60 6.66 -3.65 1.70
C GLN A 60 5.61 -4.68 1.30
N ALA A 61 4.73 -5.07 2.23
CA ALA A 61 3.64 -5.99 1.94
C ALA A 61 2.64 -5.41 0.92
N TYR A 62 2.28 -4.13 1.06
CA TYR A 62 1.45 -3.43 0.08
C TYR A 62 2.11 -3.36 -1.30
N HIS A 63 3.37 -2.95 -1.38
CA HIS A 63 4.10 -2.87 -2.65
C HIS A 63 4.26 -4.24 -3.31
N ALA A 64 4.51 -5.29 -2.52
CA ALA A 64 4.58 -6.66 -3.04
C ALA A 64 3.26 -7.09 -3.69
N ALA A 65 2.11 -6.79 -3.06
CA ALA A 65 0.80 -7.07 -3.63
C ALA A 65 0.58 -6.31 -4.95
N MET A 66 1.01 -5.04 -5.02
CA MET A 66 0.91 -4.24 -6.25
C MET A 66 1.79 -4.80 -7.37
N ILE A 67 3.07 -5.10 -7.08
CA ILE A 67 4.02 -5.63 -8.08
C ILE A 67 3.56 -6.99 -8.62
N SER A 68 3.06 -7.86 -7.74
CA SER A 68 2.61 -9.21 -8.13
C SER A 68 1.31 -9.23 -8.94
N SER A 69 0.58 -8.11 -8.97
CA SER A 69 -0.70 -8.04 -9.69
C SER A 69 -0.55 -7.89 -11.21
N VAL A 70 0.63 -7.48 -11.69
CA VAL A 70 0.90 -7.27 -13.12
C VAL A 70 2.16 -8.01 -13.58
N ASP A 71 2.16 -8.45 -14.82
CA ASP A 71 3.28 -9.11 -15.48
C ASP A 71 3.35 -8.72 -16.97
N ALA A 72 4.36 -9.20 -17.68
CA ALA A 72 4.59 -8.85 -19.09
C ALA A 72 3.49 -9.33 -20.06
N SER A 73 2.61 -10.24 -19.64
CA SER A 73 1.50 -10.74 -20.47
C SER A 73 0.28 -9.83 -20.45
N CYS A 74 0.14 -8.99 -19.40
CA CYS A 74 -0.99 -8.09 -19.26
C CYS A 74 -0.97 -6.98 -20.32
N GLY A 75 -2.09 -6.77 -21.01
CA GLY A 75 -2.32 -5.57 -21.82
C GLY A 75 -2.49 -4.31 -20.96
N ALA A 76 -2.54 -3.14 -21.61
CA ALA A 76 -2.61 -1.85 -20.91
C ALA A 76 -3.86 -1.74 -20.02
N GLY A 77 -5.04 -2.01 -20.56
CA GLY A 77 -6.30 -1.95 -19.80
C GLY A 77 -6.38 -3.00 -18.69
N GLU A 78 -5.97 -4.23 -18.99
CA GLU A 78 -5.95 -5.32 -18.02
C GLU A 78 -5.01 -5.02 -16.84
N GLY A 79 -3.79 -4.55 -17.09
CA GLY A 79 -2.85 -4.24 -16.03
C GLY A 79 -3.31 -3.08 -15.15
N VAL A 80 -3.94 -2.05 -15.73
CA VAL A 80 -4.58 -0.97 -14.96
C VAL A 80 -5.69 -1.54 -14.04
N ALA A 81 -6.55 -2.41 -14.58
CA ALA A 81 -7.60 -3.06 -13.80
C ALA A 81 -7.02 -3.89 -12.65
N ARG A 82 -6.02 -4.72 -12.92
CA ARG A 82 -5.36 -5.56 -11.90
C ARG A 82 -4.71 -4.73 -10.79
N LEU A 83 -4.07 -3.60 -11.11
CA LEU A 83 -3.50 -2.70 -10.11
C LEU A 83 -4.57 -2.09 -9.19
N ILE A 84 -5.72 -1.69 -9.75
CA ILE A 84 -6.83 -1.14 -8.96
C ILE A 84 -7.46 -2.22 -8.07
N HIS A 85 -7.69 -3.43 -8.61
CA HIS A 85 -8.15 -4.57 -7.81
C HIS A 85 -7.19 -4.88 -6.67
N ALA A 86 -5.89 -5.00 -6.96
CA ALA A 86 -4.88 -5.29 -5.94
C ALA A 86 -4.87 -4.22 -4.82
N HIS A 87 -5.01 -2.93 -5.18
CA HIS A 87 -5.11 -1.85 -4.22
C HIS A 87 -6.34 -1.99 -3.31
N LEU A 88 -7.52 -2.15 -3.90
CA LEU A 88 -8.78 -2.23 -3.15
C LEU A 88 -8.81 -3.49 -2.27
N ASP A 89 -8.44 -4.64 -2.82
CA ASP A 89 -8.42 -5.91 -2.10
C ASP A 89 -7.43 -5.88 -0.94
N TRP A 90 -6.24 -5.31 -1.15
CA TRP A 90 -5.28 -5.16 -0.08
C TRP A 90 -5.81 -4.26 1.04
N VAL A 91 -6.39 -3.10 0.70
CA VAL A 91 -6.93 -2.15 1.69
C VAL A 91 -8.08 -2.76 2.48
N VAL A 92 -8.99 -3.48 1.83
CA VAL A 92 -10.15 -4.09 2.50
C VAL A 92 -9.72 -5.25 3.38
N SER A 93 -8.78 -6.09 2.90
CA SER A 93 -8.28 -7.25 3.65
C SER A 93 -7.36 -6.88 4.80
N ASN A 94 -6.66 -5.72 4.71
CA ASN A 94 -5.68 -5.26 5.69
C ASN A 94 -6.07 -3.89 6.27
N ARG A 95 -7.33 -3.78 6.77
CA ARG A 95 -7.92 -2.50 7.14
C ARG A 95 -7.13 -1.69 8.18
N ARG A 96 -6.56 -2.38 9.18
CA ARG A 96 -5.75 -1.71 10.23
C ARG A 96 -4.42 -1.22 9.68
N GLU A 97 -3.75 -2.06 8.91
CA GLU A 97 -2.49 -1.77 8.23
C GLU A 97 -2.67 -0.61 7.24
N ALA A 98 -3.75 -0.63 6.46
CA ALA A 98 -4.07 0.43 5.52
C ALA A 98 -4.33 1.77 6.22
N ARG A 99 -5.10 1.75 7.33
CA ARG A 99 -5.33 2.95 8.14
C ARG A 99 -4.01 3.49 8.69
N PHE A 100 -3.20 2.64 9.29
CA PHE A 100 -1.90 3.00 9.81
C PHE A 100 -0.99 3.58 8.72
N LEU A 101 -0.87 2.90 7.57
CA LEU A 101 -0.04 3.34 6.44
C LEU A 101 -0.48 4.71 5.90
N PHE A 102 -1.79 4.95 5.74
CA PHE A 102 -2.28 6.16 5.11
C PHE A 102 -2.37 7.37 6.07
N GLU A 103 -2.49 7.15 7.37
CA GLU A 103 -2.56 8.20 8.37
C GLU A 103 -1.17 8.58 8.89
N ILE A 104 -0.35 7.59 9.25
CA ILE A 104 0.92 7.82 9.91
C ILE A 104 2.04 8.24 8.93
N SER A 105 1.88 7.97 7.63
CA SER A 105 2.86 8.38 6.61
C SER A 105 3.12 9.89 6.54
N ARG A 106 2.30 10.69 7.24
CA ARG A 106 2.47 12.15 7.36
C ARG A 106 3.27 12.57 8.58
N SER A 107 3.56 11.65 9.50
CA SER A 107 4.37 11.97 10.69
C SER A 107 5.84 12.18 10.30
N GLU A 108 6.56 12.95 11.12
CA GLU A 108 7.98 13.22 10.93
C GLU A 108 8.83 12.00 11.27
N TRP A 109 9.05 11.15 10.30
CA TRP A 109 9.98 10.03 10.42
C TRP A 109 11.43 10.50 10.54
N GLY A 110 12.27 9.73 11.23
CA GLY A 110 13.72 9.90 11.19
C GLY A 110 14.27 9.68 9.78
N GLU A 111 15.48 10.17 9.49
CA GLU A 111 16.08 10.06 8.15
C GLU A 111 16.26 8.61 7.69
N GLU A 112 16.52 7.70 8.63
CA GLU A 112 16.66 6.26 8.36
C GLU A 112 15.36 5.67 7.78
N VAL A 113 14.21 5.93 8.39
CA VAL A 113 12.90 5.47 7.89
C VAL A 113 12.58 6.11 6.55
N ARG A 114 12.87 7.41 6.38
CA ARG A 114 12.69 8.09 5.09
C ARG A 114 13.59 7.52 4.01
N GLY A 115 14.83 7.17 4.33
CA GLY A 115 15.77 6.52 3.42
C GLY A 115 15.26 5.15 2.96
N ALA A 116 14.84 4.31 3.91
CA ALA A 116 14.25 3.00 3.61
C ALA A 116 12.95 3.11 2.81
N GLN A 117 12.10 4.10 3.11
CA GLN A 117 10.89 4.37 2.35
C GLN A 117 11.20 4.76 0.89
N ARG A 118 12.22 5.62 0.66
CA ARG A 118 12.65 5.97 -0.71
C ARG A 118 13.10 4.74 -1.49
N THR A 119 13.90 3.87 -0.86
CA THR A 119 14.34 2.61 -1.47
C THR A 119 13.15 1.71 -1.84
N GLU A 120 12.18 1.57 -0.94
CA GLU A 120 11.01 0.75 -1.19
C GLU A 120 10.08 1.34 -2.27
N ASN A 121 9.94 2.67 -2.33
CA ASN A 121 9.21 3.34 -3.40
C ASN A 121 9.89 3.15 -4.77
N SER A 122 11.24 3.18 -4.82
CA SER A 122 11.99 2.86 -6.06
C SER A 122 11.74 1.42 -6.48
N ARG A 123 11.74 0.48 -5.55
CA ARG A 123 11.43 -0.94 -5.82
C ARG A 123 10.04 -1.12 -6.42
N LEU A 124 9.02 -0.42 -5.89
CA LEU A 124 7.67 -0.42 -6.48
C LEU A 124 7.72 0.11 -7.91
N THR A 125 8.35 1.27 -8.12
CA THR A 125 8.46 1.89 -9.43
C THR A 125 9.13 0.92 -10.43
N ASP A 126 10.28 0.36 -10.09
CA ASP A 126 11.01 -0.59 -10.95
C ASP A 126 10.20 -1.87 -11.21
N GLY A 127 9.46 -2.34 -10.20
CA GLY A 127 8.57 -3.49 -10.32
C GLY A 127 7.48 -3.28 -11.37
N ILE A 128 6.82 -2.14 -11.33
CA ILE A 128 5.73 -1.80 -12.25
C ILE A 128 6.26 -1.38 -13.63
N GLU A 129 7.41 -0.71 -13.71
CA GLU A 129 8.01 -0.32 -14.99
C GLU A 129 8.34 -1.54 -15.89
N ARG A 130 8.64 -2.70 -15.33
CA ARG A 130 8.81 -3.94 -16.13
C ARG A 130 7.59 -4.28 -16.98
N TRP A 131 6.40 -4.00 -16.48
CA TRP A 131 5.14 -4.13 -17.21
C TRP A 131 4.83 -2.89 -18.06
N ARG A 132 5.00 -1.68 -17.49
CA ARG A 132 4.55 -0.42 -18.08
C ARG A 132 5.44 0.04 -19.26
N ALA A 133 6.76 -0.05 -19.15
CA ALA A 133 7.67 0.52 -20.15
C ALA A 133 7.51 -0.10 -21.56
N PRO A 134 7.34 -1.43 -21.73
CA PRO A 134 7.06 -1.99 -23.06
C PRO A 134 5.73 -1.51 -23.66
N LEU A 135 4.68 -1.32 -22.84
CA LEU A 135 3.39 -0.80 -23.30
C LEU A 135 3.49 0.66 -23.75
N LEU A 136 4.23 1.46 -22.98
CA LEU A 136 4.52 2.84 -23.34
C LEU A 136 5.30 2.95 -24.66
N ALA A 137 6.31 2.10 -24.87
CA ALA A 137 7.11 2.06 -26.09
C ALA A 137 6.27 1.67 -27.32
N ARG A 138 5.20 0.86 -27.14
CA ARG A 138 4.26 0.50 -28.21
C ARG A 138 3.13 1.53 -28.42
N GLY A 139 3.08 2.58 -27.61
CA GLY A 139 2.02 3.59 -27.68
C GLY A 139 0.66 3.10 -27.12
N GLU A 140 0.63 2.03 -26.34
CA GLU A 140 -0.58 1.51 -25.70
C GLU A 140 -0.96 2.30 -24.42
N LEU A 141 0.02 2.96 -23.81
CA LEU A 141 -0.17 3.90 -22.69
C LEU A 141 0.17 5.33 -23.12
N LEU A 142 -0.52 6.29 -22.54
CA LEU A 142 -0.22 7.71 -22.75
C LEU A 142 1.14 8.07 -22.13
N PRO A 143 1.93 8.93 -22.80
CA PRO A 143 3.25 9.33 -22.32
C PRO A 143 3.14 10.21 -21.07
N MET A 144 3.59 9.67 -19.94
CA MET A 144 3.66 10.39 -18.66
C MET A 144 4.71 9.75 -17.74
N SER A 145 5.15 10.50 -16.72
CA SER A 145 6.06 9.97 -15.70
C SER A 145 5.38 8.87 -14.87
N ALA A 146 6.18 7.97 -14.26
CA ALA A 146 5.67 6.94 -13.36
C ALA A 146 4.85 7.53 -12.20
N VAL A 147 5.33 8.64 -11.64
CA VAL A 147 4.63 9.33 -10.54
C VAL A 147 3.24 9.80 -10.97
N LEU A 148 3.14 10.44 -12.15
CA LEU A 148 1.85 10.88 -12.67
C LEU A 148 0.94 9.70 -13.01
N PHE A 149 1.48 8.62 -13.60
CA PHE A 149 0.75 7.39 -13.88
C PHE A 149 0.11 6.81 -12.63
N PHE A 150 0.90 6.62 -11.54
CA PHE A 150 0.35 6.15 -10.27
C PHE A 150 -0.68 7.10 -9.68
N SER A 151 -0.45 8.41 -9.79
CA SER A 151 -1.40 9.41 -9.29
C SER A 151 -2.74 9.33 -10.01
N GLN A 152 -2.78 8.97 -11.29
CA GLN A 152 -4.01 8.82 -12.06
C GLN A 152 -4.76 7.53 -11.77
N ILE A 153 -4.06 6.42 -11.53
CA ILE A 153 -4.71 5.10 -11.36
C ILE A 153 -4.99 4.77 -9.89
N ILE A 154 -4.06 5.03 -8.99
CA ILE A 154 -4.20 4.68 -7.56
C ILE A 154 -4.70 5.86 -6.73
N GLY A 155 -4.39 7.09 -7.13
CA GLY A 155 -4.79 8.29 -6.38
C GLY A 155 -6.28 8.37 -6.07
N PRO A 156 -7.18 8.29 -7.07
CA PRO A 156 -8.63 8.31 -6.84
C PRO A 156 -9.10 7.16 -5.94
N ALA A 157 -8.64 5.94 -6.19
CA ALA A 157 -8.95 4.76 -5.39
C ALA A 157 -8.49 4.92 -3.93
N GLN A 158 -7.27 5.44 -3.73
CA GLN A 158 -6.74 5.69 -2.39
C GLN A 158 -7.54 6.77 -1.63
N ILE A 159 -7.93 7.86 -2.30
CA ILE A 159 -8.77 8.91 -1.68
C ILE A 159 -10.11 8.32 -1.26
N PHE A 160 -10.72 7.49 -2.12
CA PHE A 160 -11.97 6.81 -1.82
C PHE A 160 -11.84 5.84 -0.64
N CYS A 161 -10.79 5.01 -0.63
CA CYS A 161 -10.48 4.12 0.48
C CYS A 161 -10.27 4.87 1.81
N ARG A 162 -9.63 6.04 1.79
CA ARG A 162 -9.47 6.89 2.99
C ARG A 162 -10.81 7.37 3.54
N ALA A 163 -11.78 7.70 2.68
CA ALA A 163 -13.12 8.06 3.13
C ALA A 163 -13.82 6.87 3.82
N TRP A 164 -13.64 5.66 3.29
CA TRP A 164 -14.15 4.42 3.90
C TRP A 164 -13.44 4.09 5.22
N LEU A 165 -12.12 4.12 5.26
CA LEU A 165 -11.34 3.84 6.47
C LEU A 165 -11.66 4.77 7.63
N SER A 166 -11.97 6.05 7.32
CA SER A 166 -12.37 7.06 8.32
C SER A 166 -13.85 7.02 8.70
N GLY A 167 -14.65 6.11 8.12
CA GLY A 167 -16.09 5.99 8.38
C GLY A 167 -16.96 7.06 7.70
N ARG A 168 -16.37 7.93 6.86
CA ARG A 168 -17.14 8.95 6.08
C ARG A 168 -17.90 8.33 4.91
N HIS A 169 -17.51 7.13 4.47
CA HIS A 169 -18.21 6.34 3.47
C HIS A 169 -18.53 4.97 4.05
N THR A 170 -19.76 4.48 3.81
CA THR A 170 -20.23 3.15 4.18
C THR A 170 -20.35 2.28 2.91
N GLY A 171 -20.19 0.99 3.04
CA GLY A 171 -20.15 0.06 1.91
C GLY A 171 -18.71 -0.38 1.59
N ASP A 172 -18.59 -1.50 0.91
CA ASP A 172 -17.29 -2.04 0.52
C ASP A 172 -16.70 -1.22 -0.65
N PRO A 173 -15.48 -0.69 -0.55
CA PRO A 173 -14.86 0.05 -1.66
C PRO A 173 -14.80 -0.71 -2.99
N ARG A 174 -14.77 -2.06 -2.94
CA ARG A 174 -14.76 -2.93 -4.12
C ARG A 174 -16.04 -2.86 -4.95
N GLU A 175 -17.15 -2.41 -4.39
CA GLU A 175 -18.41 -2.18 -5.13
C GLU A 175 -18.27 -1.09 -6.21
N GLN A 176 -17.24 -0.23 -6.09
CA GLN A 176 -16.99 0.86 -7.05
C GLN A 176 -15.83 0.55 -8.01
N VAL A 177 -15.30 -0.67 -8.00
CA VAL A 177 -14.09 -1.06 -8.74
C VAL A 177 -14.23 -0.79 -10.24
N GLU A 178 -15.34 -1.15 -10.86
CA GLU A 178 -15.59 -0.96 -12.30
C GLU A 178 -15.57 0.52 -12.71
N THR A 179 -16.15 1.38 -11.86
CA THR A 179 -16.13 2.83 -12.08
C THR A 179 -14.70 3.39 -12.00
N LEU A 180 -13.93 2.96 -10.99
CA LEU A 180 -12.54 3.38 -10.81
C LEU A 180 -11.67 2.92 -11.97
N ILE A 181 -11.83 1.66 -12.42
CA ILE A 181 -11.12 1.09 -13.56
C ILE A 181 -11.44 1.88 -14.83
N ALA A 182 -12.72 2.09 -15.14
CA ALA A 182 -13.13 2.82 -16.33
C ALA A 182 -12.59 4.26 -16.37
N CYS A 183 -12.54 4.94 -15.23
CA CYS A 183 -11.93 6.26 -15.13
C CYS A 183 -10.43 6.24 -15.33
N ALA A 184 -9.72 5.29 -14.71
CA ALA A 184 -8.27 5.15 -14.81
C ALA A 184 -7.85 4.79 -16.25
N ILE A 185 -8.54 3.84 -16.89
CA ILE A 185 -8.26 3.47 -18.30
C ILE A 185 -8.36 4.69 -19.20
N ARG A 186 -9.43 5.49 -19.09
CA ARG A 186 -9.57 6.74 -19.87
C ARG A 186 -8.44 7.76 -19.63
N ALA A 187 -7.85 7.73 -18.43
CA ALA A 187 -6.79 8.67 -18.06
C ALA A 187 -5.40 8.26 -18.56
N VAL A 188 -5.12 6.96 -18.77
CA VAL A 188 -3.76 6.49 -19.00
C VAL A 188 -3.59 5.56 -20.22
N VAL A 189 -4.66 4.94 -20.73
CA VAL A 189 -4.60 4.05 -21.89
C VAL A 189 -4.83 4.86 -23.17
N ALA A 190 -3.99 4.63 -24.18
CA ALA A 190 -4.11 5.33 -25.46
C ALA A 190 -5.37 4.89 -26.22
N PRO A 191 -6.08 5.80 -26.90
CA PRO A 191 -7.21 5.44 -27.75
C PRO A 191 -6.81 4.40 -28.81
N GLY A 192 -7.58 3.30 -28.93
CA GLY A 192 -7.30 2.22 -29.89
C GLY A 192 -6.22 1.23 -29.46
N ALA A 193 -5.74 1.29 -28.23
CA ALA A 193 -4.86 0.26 -27.70
C ALA A 193 -5.56 -1.12 -27.73
N PRO A 194 -4.87 -2.22 -28.14
CA PRO A 194 -5.48 -3.52 -28.27
C PRO A 194 -5.94 -4.05 -26.90
N GLU A 195 -7.17 -4.56 -26.84
CA GLU A 195 -7.65 -5.33 -25.71
C GLU A 195 -6.98 -6.71 -25.73
N ARG A 196 -5.90 -6.88 -24.95
CA ARG A 196 -5.32 -8.19 -24.70
C ARG A 196 -6.03 -8.82 -23.52
N THR A 197 -7.00 -9.66 -23.78
CA THR A 197 -7.51 -10.60 -22.78
C THR A 197 -6.46 -11.69 -22.59
N GLY A 198 -5.98 -11.86 -21.37
CA GLY A 198 -5.04 -12.94 -21.03
C GLY A 198 -5.63 -14.27 -21.47
N GLY A 199 -4.99 -14.91 -22.47
CA GLY A 199 -5.41 -16.23 -22.95
C GLY A 199 -5.25 -17.24 -21.82
N THR A 200 -6.37 -17.80 -21.39
CA THR A 200 -6.40 -19.07 -20.66
C THR A 200 -5.86 -20.15 -21.60
N SER A 201 -4.69 -20.64 -21.30
CA SER A 201 -4.21 -21.95 -21.80
C SER A 201 -4.09 -22.88 -20.63
#